data_9d7c4242ffa8d009a811d8e83215a2e6
#
_entry.id   9d7c4242ffa8d009a811d8e83215a2e6
#
_cell.length_a   1.000
_cell.length_b   1.000
_cell.length_c   1.000
_cell.angle_alpha   90.00
_cell.angle_beta   90.00
_cell.angle_gamma   90.00
#
_symmetry.space_group_name_H-M   'P 1'
#
loop_
_entity.id
_entity.type
_entity.pdbx_description
1 polymer ?
#
loop_
_entity_poly.entity_id
_entity_poly.type
_entity_poly.pdbx_seq_one_letter_code
_entity_poly.pdbx_strand_id
1 'polypeptide(L)'
;KNEERLVNLEIDKQLQQIKSLEQLRKKIIAEKEKYNAQQLASLNKIDRDIRKYKGKLQWPVKGKIVKSFGAQWNPKLNTTLDNPGIDISARATTPVKSVFDGYVSTITFIAGYGTTVIVDHNNSYYTVFTHLENLLITEDINIREGQNIGYVSKDNIIHFEIWGNNQKLNPEGWLISGN
;
A
#
# COMPACT_ATOMS: atom_id res chain seq x y z
N LYS A 1 -2.69 -58.17 22.23
CA LYS A 1 -3.58 -57.39 23.14
C LYS A 1 -2.98 -56.06 23.66
N ASN A 2 -1.69 -56.06 24.12
CA ASN A 2 -1.08 -54.79 24.58
C ASN A 2 -0.69 -53.86 23.42
N GLU A 3 -0.18 -54.37 22.33
CA GLU A 3 0.16 -53.54 21.14
C GLU A 3 -1.07 -52.93 20.49
N GLU A 4 -2.15 -53.64 20.32
CA GLU A 4 -3.41 -53.15 19.81
C GLU A 4 -3.97 -51.99 20.65
N ARG A 5 -3.82 -52.11 21.98
CA ARG A 5 -4.28 -51.07 22.91
C ARG A 5 -3.45 -49.79 22.80
N LEU A 6 -2.14 -49.89 22.61
CA LEU A 6 -1.24 -48.77 22.42
C LEU A 6 -1.50 -48.07 21.08
N VAL A 7 -1.73 -48.84 20.02
CA VAL A 7 -2.07 -48.31 18.68
C VAL A 7 -3.41 -47.53 18.75
N ASN A 8 -4.42 -48.12 19.38
CA ASN A 8 -5.72 -47.43 19.53
C ASN A 8 -5.64 -46.12 20.35
N LEU A 9 -4.83 -46.10 21.41
CA LEU A 9 -4.56 -44.89 22.20
C LEU A 9 -3.90 -43.78 21.38
N GLU A 10 -2.94 -44.15 20.51
CA GLU A 10 -2.27 -43.17 19.64
C GLU A 10 -3.21 -42.66 18.54
N ILE A 11 -4.06 -43.52 17.97
CA ILE A 11 -5.11 -43.14 17.01
C ILE A 11 -6.10 -42.13 17.66
N ASP A 12 -6.57 -42.41 18.87
CA ASP A 12 -7.50 -41.52 19.59
C ASP A 12 -6.86 -40.17 19.87
N LYS A 13 -5.59 -40.15 20.23
CA LYS A 13 -4.82 -38.93 20.47
C LYS A 13 -4.67 -38.11 19.17
N GLN A 14 -4.35 -38.75 18.05
CA GLN A 14 -4.24 -38.09 16.75
C GLN A 14 -5.61 -37.55 16.29
N LEU A 15 -6.69 -38.30 16.49
CA LEU A 15 -8.05 -37.84 16.18
C LEU A 15 -8.43 -36.60 17.00
N GLN A 16 -8.07 -36.55 18.28
CA GLN A 16 -8.30 -35.36 19.13
C GLN A 16 -7.48 -34.15 18.62
N GLN A 17 -6.22 -34.36 18.23
CA GLN A 17 -5.39 -33.30 17.65
C GLN A 17 -5.99 -32.76 16.34
N ILE A 18 -6.44 -33.63 15.45
CA ILE A 18 -7.10 -33.24 14.19
C ILE A 18 -8.35 -32.41 14.47
N LYS A 19 -9.22 -32.85 15.39
CA LYS A 19 -10.42 -32.09 15.78
C LYS A 19 -10.08 -30.70 16.35
N SER A 20 -9.04 -30.62 17.16
CA SER A 20 -8.57 -29.34 17.72
C SER A 20 -8.05 -28.39 16.64
N LEU A 21 -7.30 -28.89 15.67
CA LEU A 21 -6.80 -28.13 14.52
C LEU A 21 -7.94 -27.63 13.62
N GLU A 22 -8.95 -28.48 13.38
CA GLU A 22 -10.15 -28.08 12.62
C GLU A 22 -10.93 -26.97 13.32
N GLN A 23 -11.10 -27.05 14.62
CA GLN A 23 -11.75 -26.00 15.41
C GLN A 23 -10.97 -24.69 15.37
N LEU A 24 -9.64 -24.75 15.50
CA LEU A 24 -8.78 -23.58 15.39
C LEU A 24 -8.88 -22.95 14.00
N ARG A 25 -8.83 -23.78 12.93
CA ARG A 25 -9.01 -23.31 11.55
C ARG A 25 -10.33 -22.60 11.35
N LYS A 26 -11.44 -23.16 11.87
CA LYS A 26 -12.77 -22.51 11.79
C LYS A 26 -12.79 -21.16 12.51
N LYS A 27 -12.15 -21.06 13.70
CA LYS A 27 -12.03 -19.77 14.41
C LYS A 27 -11.26 -18.74 13.62
N ILE A 28 -10.11 -19.11 13.07
CA ILE A 28 -9.26 -18.21 12.25
C ILE A 28 -10.04 -17.71 11.03
N ILE A 29 -10.78 -18.60 10.33
CA ILE A 29 -11.59 -18.21 9.18
C ILE A 29 -12.68 -17.22 9.60
N ALA A 30 -13.42 -17.50 10.68
CA ALA A 30 -14.48 -16.63 11.17
C ALA A 30 -13.96 -15.26 11.65
N GLU A 31 -12.79 -15.22 12.31
CA GLU A 31 -12.13 -13.97 12.71
C GLU A 31 -11.68 -13.16 11.48
N LYS A 32 -11.13 -13.83 10.46
CA LYS A 32 -10.73 -13.20 9.21
C LYS A 32 -11.94 -12.62 8.46
N GLU A 33 -13.05 -13.36 8.38
CA GLU A 33 -14.30 -12.88 7.77
C GLU A 33 -14.88 -11.69 8.54
N LYS A 34 -14.89 -11.74 9.88
CA LYS A 34 -15.32 -10.63 10.72
C LYS A 34 -14.45 -9.40 10.56
N TYR A 35 -13.12 -9.60 10.49
CA TYR A 35 -12.15 -8.52 10.24
C TYR A 35 -12.39 -7.89 8.87
N ASN A 36 -12.54 -8.70 7.82
CA ASN A 36 -12.82 -8.22 6.46
C ASN A 36 -14.17 -7.49 6.38
N ALA A 37 -15.22 -7.99 7.06
CA ALA A 37 -16.51 -7.31 7.12
C ALA A 37 -16.43 -5.96 7.86
N GLN A 38 -15.66 -5.88 8.95
CA GLN A 38 -15.42 -4.62 9.67
C GLN A 38 -14.61 -3.63 8.84
N GLN A 39 -13.61 -4.11 8.09
CA GLN A 39 -12.83 -3.32 7.15
C GLN A 39 -13.72 -2.78 6.04
N LEU A 40 -14.56 -3.63 5.43
CA LEU A 40 -15.52 -3.22 4.39
C LEU A 40 -16.54 -2.19 4.92
N ALA A 41 -17.02 -2.36 6.14
CA ALA A 41 -17.93 -1.40 6.80
C ALA A 41 -17.22 -0.07 7.13
N SER A 42 -15.89 -0.11 7.40
CA SER A 42 -15.09 1.10 7.63
C SER A 42 -14.73 1.82 6.32
N LEU A 43 -14.63 1.08 5.18
CA LEU A 43 -14.49 1.63 3.83
C LEU A 43 -15.68 2.53 3.47
N ASN A 44 -16.89 2.10 3.81
CA ASN A 44 -18.09 2.91 3.61
C ASN A 44 -18.13 4.18 4.49
N LYS A 45 -17.17 4.36 5.40
CA LYS A 45 -16.98 5.55 6.25
C LYS A 45 -15.86 6.48 5.79
N ILE A 46 -15.19 6.24 4.66
CA ILE A 46 -14.35 7.28 4.04
C ILE A 46 -15.29 8.25 3.34
N ASP A 47 -15.88 9.12 4.14
CA ASP A 47 -16.85 10.15 3.71
C ASP A 47 -16.14 11.35 3.04
N ARG A 48 -14.81 11.28 2.97
CA ARG A 48 -13.96 12.33 2.37
C ARG A 48 -13.68 11.99 0.91
N ASP A 49 -14.01 12.91 0.05
CA ASP A 49 -13.76 12.81 -1.39
C ASP A 49 -12.45 13.55 -1.75
N ILE A 50 -11.43 12.82 -2.19
CA ILE A 50 -10.12 13.34 -2.53
C ILE A 50 -10.19 14.49 -3.55
N ARG A 51 -11.18 14.50 -4.44
CA ARG A 51 -11.37 15.55 -5.47
C ARG A 51 -11.53 16.94 -4.88
N LYS A 52 -12.13 17.03 -3.69
CA LYS A 52 -12.33 18.30 -2.94
C LYS A 52 -11.04 18.81 -2.28
N TYR A 53 -9.98 18.01 -2.30
CA TYR A 53 -8.69 18.31 -1.69
C TYR A 53 -7.58 18.57 -2.71
N LYS A 54 -7.93 18.75 -3.99
CA LYS A 54 -6.96 19.17 -5.00
C LYS A 54 -6.26 20.46 -4.58
N GLY A 55 -4.92 20.48 -4.59
CA GLY A 55 -4.08 21.58 -4.12
C GLY A 55 -3.93 21.67 -2.59
N LYS A 56 -4.47 20.69 -1.83
CA LYS A 56 -4.45 20.67 -0.36
C LYS A 56 -3.85 19.38 0.23
N LEU A 57 -3.48 18.41 -0.60
CA LEU A 57 -2.89 17.18 -0.12
C LEU A 57 -1.50 17.43 0.46
N GLN A 58 -1.21 16.77 1.57
CA GLN A 58 0.14 16.83 2.16
C GLN A 58 1.14 16.08 1.27
N TRP A 59 2.41 16.50 1.35
CA TRP A 59 3.47 15.80 0.64
C TRP A 59 3.68 14.39 1.19
N PRO A 60 3.90 13.38 0.33
CA PRO A 60 4.13 12.00 0.78
C PRO A 60 5.43 11.86 1.55
N VAL A 61 6.41 12.71 1.28
CA VAL A 61 7.73 12.72 1.92
C VAL A 61 8.29 14.14 1.91
N LYS A 62 9.07 14.47 2.92
CA LYS A 62 9.83 15.72 2.95
C LYS A 62 11.05 15.57 2.04
N GLY A 63 11.12 16.37 0.98
CA GLY A 63 12.19 16.27 -0.02
C GLY A 63 12.08 17.33 -1.11
N LYS A 64 12.82 17.14 -2.21
CA LYS A 64 12.82 18.06 -3.36
C LYS A 64 12.43 17.31 -4.62
N ILE A 65 11.58 17.90 -5.46
CA ILE A 65 11.29 17.34 -6.80
C ILE A 65 12.58 17.39 -7.62
N VAL A 66 12.95 16.24 -8.16
CA VAL A 66 14.11 16.07 -9.07
C VAL A 66 13.68 15.72 -10.49
N LYS A 67 12.42 15.24 -10.66
CA LYS A 67 11.76 15.13 -11.95
C LYS A 67 10.29 15.48 -11.79
N SER A 68 9.82 16.41 -12.59
CA SER A 68 8.42 16.81 -12.67
C SER A 68 7.61 15.87 -13.55
N PHE A 69 6.29 15.97 -13.43
CA PHE A 69 5.34 15.24 -14.26
C PHE A 69 5.42 15.65 -15.74
N GLY A 70 5.16 14.69 -16.65
CA GLY A 70 5.04 14.87 -18.09
C GLY A 70 6.36 14.71 -18.85
N ALA A 71 6.41 15.24 -20.05
CA ALA A 71 7.49 15.04 -20.99
C ALA A 71 8.82 15.63 -20.51
N GLN A 72 9.84 14.78 -20.37
CA GLN A 72 11.18 15.14 -19.93
C GLN A 72 12.20 14.82 -21.03
N TRP A 73 12.94 15.82 -21.50
CA TRP A 73 14.01 15.61 -22.46
C TRP A 73 15.18 14.86 -21.83
N ASN A 74 15.58 13.75 -22.45
CA ASN A 74 16.74 12.99 -22.01
C ASN A 74 17.91 13.18 -23.02
N PRO A 75 18.92 13.99 -22.71
CA PRO A 75 20.00 14.28 -23.65
C PRO A 75 20.91 13.07 -23.93
N LYS A 76 20.98 12.10 -23.01
CA LYS A 76 21.79 10.89 -23.20
C LYS A 76 21.16 9.93 -24.24
N LEU A 77 19.84 9.87 -24.28
CA LEU A 77 19.09 9.01 -25.18
C LEU A 77 18.58 9.75 -26.41
N ASN A 78 18.82 11.08 -26.47
CA ASN A 78 18.32 11.98 -27.53
C ASN A 78 16.81 11.76 -27.79
N THR A 79 16.03 11.62 -26.73
CA THR A 79 14.59 11.37 -26.80
C THR A 79 13.86 12.02 -25.64
N THR A 80 12.55 12.16 -25.78
CA THR A 80 11.66 12.60 -24.71
C THR A 80 11.07 11.38 -24.02
N LEU A 81 11.20 11.33 -22.70
CA LEU A 81 10.58 10.32 -21.84
C LEU A 81 9.42 10.96 -21.07
N ASP A 82 8.29 10.27 -21.01
CA ASP A 82 7.15 10.74 -20.24
C ASP A 82 7.29 10.25 -18.77
N ASN A 83 7.18 11.20 -17.82
CA ASN A 83 7.16 10.90 -16.39
C ASN A 83 5.70 10.89 -15.91
N PRO A 84 5.15 9.72 -15.53
CA PRO A 84 3.75 9.60 -15.15
C PRO A 84 3.41 10.17 -13.76
N GLY A 85 4.42 10.64 -13.05
CA GLY A 85 4.32 11.21 -11.71
C GLY A 85 5.42 12.23 -11.44
N ILE A 86 5.86 12.32 -10.19
CA ILE A 86 7.00 13.14 -9.78
C ILE A 86 8.02 12.28 -9.05
N ASP A 87 9.31 12.56 -9.27
CA ASP A 87 10.38 11.96 -8.48
C ASP A 87 10.81 12.95 -7.40
N ILE A 88 10.74 12.52 -6.15
CA ILE A 88 11.09 13.31 -4.96
C ILE A 88 12.37 12.74 -4.37
N SER A 89 13.44 13.53 -4.37
CA SER A 89 14.67 13.18 -3.66
C SER A 89 14.48 13.39 -2.16
N ALA A 90 14.69 12.32 -1.41
CA ALA A 90 14.65 12.31 0.05
C ALA A 90 15.68 11.32 0.58
N ARG A 91 16.22 11.58 1.77
CA ARG A 91 17.21 10.67 2.38
C ARG A 91 16.61 9.30 2.63
N ALA A 92 17.38 8.23 2.40
CA ALA A 92 17.01 6.88 2.81
C ALA A 92 16.51 6.87 4.26
N THR A 93 15.58 5.99 4.58
CA THR A 93 14.91 5.88 5.88
C THR A 93 14.02 7.06 6.29
N THR A 94 13.83 8.07 5.42
CA THR A 94 12.83 9.11 5.67
C THR A 94 11.42 8.48 5.62
N PRO A 95 10.53 8.77 6.61
CA PRO A 95 9.18 8.24 6.59
C PRO A 95 8.38 8.71 5.38
N VAL A 96 7.68 7.79 4.72
CA VAL A 96 6.74 8.06 3.64
C VAL A 96 5.33 7.91 4.18
N LYS A 97 4.48 8.90 3.89
CA LYS A 97 3.14 9.00 4.46
C LYS A 97 2.07 8.95 3.37
N SER A 98 0.93 8.36 3.71
CA SER A 98 -0.25 8.49 2.85
C SER A 98 -0.70 9.95 2.78
N VAL A 99 -0.98 10.40 1.56
CA VAL A 99 -1.41 11.80 1.30
C VAL A 99 -2.89 12.04 1.59
N PHE A 100 -3.67 10.97 1.71
CA PHE A 100 -5.11 11.01 1.97
C PHE A 100 -5.59 9.68 2.58
N ASP A 101 -6.80 9.69 3.16
CA ASP A 101 -7.46 8.47 3.63
C ASP A 101 -7.70 7.52 2.45
N GLY A 102 -7.49 6.23 2.62
CA GLY A 102 -7.66 5.26 1.55
C GLY A 102 -7.53 3.82 1.98
N TYR A 103 -7.60 2.94 1.02
CA TYR A 103 -7.48 1.49 1.16
C TYR A 103 -6.26 1.00 0.39
N VAL A 104 -5.40 0.24 1.04
CA VAL A 104 -4.22 -0.35 0.40
C VAL A 104 -4.67 -1.49 -0.51
N SER A 105 -4.78 -1.21 -1.79
CA SER A 105 -5.30 -2.16 -2.78
C SER A 105 -4.24 -3.14 -3.28
N THR A 106 -2.98 -2.71 -3.33
CA THR A 106 -1.90 -3.54 -3.88
C THR A 106 -0.56 -3.16 -3.27
N ILE A 107 0.20 -4.18 -2.89
CA ILE A 107 1.63 -4.08 -2.58
C ILE A 107 2.36 -5.05 -3.48
N THR A 108 3.28 -4.56 -4.30
CA THR A 108 4.02 -5.39 -5.26
C THR A 108 5.45 -4.89 -5.44
N PHE A 109 6.27 -5.71 -6.08
CA PHE A 109 7.61 -5.31 -6.51
C PHE A 109 7.63 -5.15 -8.02
N ILE A 110 8.04 -3.99 -8.51
CA ILE A 110 8.16 -3.68 -9.94
C ILE A 110 9.64 -3.42 -10.25
N ALA A 111 10.19 -4.15 -11.22
CA ALA A 111 11.56 -3.97 -11.65
C ALA A 111 11.80 -2.51 -12.10
N GLY A 112 12.83 -1.87 -11.56
CA GLY A 112 13.13 -0.46 -11.79
C GLY A 112 12.40 0.54 -10.90
N TYR A 113 11.28 0.13 -10.27
CA TYR A 113 10.50 0.96 -9.32
C TYR A 113 10.56 0.44 -7.87
N GLY A 114 11.09 -0.76 -7.66
CA GLY A 114 11.17 -1.35 -6.33
C GLY A 114 9.81 -1.70 -5.72
N THR A 115 9.73 -1.70 -4.40
CA THR A 115 8.48 -1.94 -3.69
C THR A 115 7.51 -0.80 -3.94
N THR A 116 6.34 -1.17 -4.44
CA THR A 116 5.27 -0.28 -4.90
C THR A 116 4.01 -0.52 -4.09
N VAL A 117 3.40 0.57 -3.63
CA VAL A 117 2.13 0.58 -2.90
C VAL A 117 1.11 1.39 -3.69
N ILE A 118 -0.07 0.81 -3.92
CA ILE A 118 -1.21 1.49 -4.54
C ILE A 118 -2.30 1.63 -3.49
N VAL A 119 -2.77 2.87 -3.31
CA VAL A 119 -3.85 3.21 -2.38
C VAL A 119 -5.06 3.69 -3.18
N ASP A 120 -6.19 3.04 -2.94
CA ASP A 120 -7.50 3.42 -3.49
C ASP A 120 -8.16 4.45 -2.56
N HIS A 121 -8.52 5.61 -3.11
CA HIS A 121 -9.19 6.71 -2.41
C HIS A 121 -10.67 6.82 -2.76
N ASN A 122 -11.25 5.79 -3.37
CA ASN A 122 -12.58 5.75 -3.95
C ASN A 122 -12.76 6.66 -5.18
N ASN A 123 -13.93 6.56 -5.81
CA ASN A 123 -14.32 7.38 -6.97
C ASN A 123 -13.32 7.32 -8.14
N SER A 124 -12.64 6.17 -8.34
CA SER A 124 -11.61 5.97 -9.36
C SER A 124 -10.37 6.86 -9.21
N TYR A 125 -10.02 7.20 -7.97
CA TYR A 125 -8.78 7.91 -7.64
C TYR A 125 -7.83 7.02 -6.84
N TYR A 126 -6.57 7.02 -7.25
CA TYR A 126 -5.51 6.21 -6.66
C TYR A 126 -4.25 7.04 -6.47
N THR A 127 -3.45 6.70 -5.48
CA THR A 127 -2.06 7.17 -5.38
C THR A 127 -1.12 5.98 -5.43
N VAL A 128 0.03 6.17 -6.07
CA VAL A 128 1.07 5.17 -6.22
C VAL A 128 2.36 5.70 -5.61
N PHE A 129 2.95 4.90 -4.75
CA PHE A 129 4.22 5.17 -4.09
C PHE A 129 5.20 4.07 -4.47
N THR A 130 6.38 4.42 -4.96
CA THR A 130 7.40 3.43 -5.32
C THR A 130 8.73 3.70 -4.64
N HIS A 131 9.72 2.80 -4.79
CA HIS A 131 11.02 2.87 -4.12
C HIS A 131 10.91 2.85 -2.58
N LEU A 132 9.91 2.14 -2.06
CA LEU A 132 9.69 1.99 -0.63
C LEU A 132 10.52 0.84 -0.04
N GLU A 133 10.92 1.01 1.22
CA GLU A 133 11.48 -0.05 2.07
C GLU A 133 10.78 -0.10 3.42
N ASN A 134 10.92 -1.23 4.12
CA ASN A 134 10.41 -1.42 5.48
C ASN A 134 8.95 -0.97 5.63
N LEU A 135 8.07 -1.54 4.82
CA LEU A 135 6.64 -1.23 4.86
C LEU A 135 6.07 -1.47 6.26
N LEU A 136 5.22 -0.55 6.71
CA LEU A 136 4.49 -0.61 7.98
C LEU A 136 3.01 -0.97 7.80
N ILE A 137 2.65 -1.34 6.58
CA ILE A 137 1.28 -1.66 6.15
C ILE A 137 1.26 -2.98 5.39
N THR A 138 0.07 -3.55 5.25
CA THR A 138 -0.22 -4.73 4.41
C THR A 138 -1.32 -4.39 3.41
N GLU A 139 -1.50 -5.24 2.41
CA GLU A 139 -2.70 -5.16 1.56
C GLU A 139 -3.97 -5.33 2.38
N ASP A 140 -5.07 -4.90 1.81
CA ASP A 140 -6.43 -5.04 2.34
C ASP A 140 -6.69 -4.32 3.68
N ILE A 141 -5.96 -3.23 3.96
CA ILE A 141 -6.22 -2.38 5.13
C ILE A 141 -6.58 -0.95 4.75
N ASN A 142 -7.34 -0.30 5.62
CA ASN A 142 -7.56 1.14 5.56
C ASN A 142 -6.40 1.88 6.20
N ILE A 143 -6.00 2.97 5.55
CA ILE A 143 -5.00 3.89 6.06
C ILE A 143 -5.56 5.31 6.08
N ARG A 144 -4.99 6.15 6.94
CA ARG A 144 -5.38 7.53 7.09
C ARG A 144 -4.37 8.48 6.48
N GLU A 145 -4.83 9.67 6.12
CA GLU A 145 -3.96 10.80 5.77
C GLU A 145 -2.88 10.99 6.85
N GLY A 146 -1.63 11.15 6.42
CA GLY A 146 -0.48 11.33 7.31
C GLY A 146 0.05 10.05 7.97
N GLN A 147 -0.62 8.90 7.78
CA GLN A 147 -0.15 7.62 8.31
C GLN A 147 1.15 7.22 7.61
N ASN A 148 2.16 6.80 8.38
CA ASN A 148 3.41 6.27 7.84
C ASN A 148 3.15 4.90 7.21
N ILE A 149 3.49 4.77 5.91
CA ILE A 149 3.29 3.54 5.12
C ILE A 149 4.58 2.75 4.92
N GLY A 150 5.73 3.36 5.14
CA GLY A 150 7.06 2.79 4.97
C GLY A 150 8.11 3.88 4.95
N TYR A 151 9.25 3.57 4.36
CA TYR A 151 10.39 4.45 4.34
C TYR A 151 10.99 4.54 2.93
N VAL A 152 11.68 5.65 2.67
CA VAL A 152 12.48 5.84 1.44
C VAL A 152 13.57 4.79 1.39
N SER A 153 13.71 4.12 0.24
CA SER A 153 14.75 3.13 0.01
C SER A 153 16.16 3.77 -0.07
N LYS A 154 17.17 2.91 -0.15
CA LYS A 154 18.57 3.31 -0.35
C LYS A 154 18.80 4.13 -1.63
N ASP A 155 17.87 4.15 -2.56
CA ASP A 155 17.95 4.92 -3.80
C ASP A 155 17.78 6.44 -3.57
N ASN A 156 17.38 6.86 -2.35
CA ASN A 156 17.14 8.25 -1.96
C ASN A 156 16.11 8.98 -2.84
N ILE A 157 15.18 8.23 -3.41
CA ILE A 157 14.12 8.72 -4.28
C ILE A 157 12.81 8.02 -3.92
N ILE A 158 11.70 8.75 -4.02
CA ILE A 158 10.33 8.25 -4.11
C ILE A 158 9.77 8.72 -5.44
N HIS A 159 9.21 7.80 -6.22
CA HIS A 159 8.35 8.17 -7.32
C HIS A 159 6.89 8.12 -6.86
N PHE A 160 6.16 9.20 -7.10
CA PHE A 160 4.79 9.40 -6.64
C PHE A 160 3.87 9.75 -7.79
N GLU A 161 2.78 9.00 -7.95
CA GLU A 161 1.77 9.24 -8.97
C GLU A 161 0.38 9.47 -8.34
N ILE A 162 -0.45 10.23 -9.02
CA ILE A 162 -1.89 10.34 -8.76
C ILE A 162 -2.63 9.94 -10.03
N TRP A 163 -3.53 8.98 -9.89
CA TRP A 163 -4.42 8.56 -10.98
C TRP A 163 -5.85 8.99 -10.68
N GLY A 164 -6.56 9.44 -11.67
CA GLY A 164 -7.97 9.79 -11.55
C GLY A 164 -8.70 9.64 -12.87
N ASN A 165 -9.86 9.00 -12.86
CA ASN A 165 -10.69 8.78 -14.06
C ASN A 165 -9.90 8.13 -15.21
N ASN A 166 -9.13 7.08 -14.93
CA ASN A 166 -8.26 6.33 -15.85
C ASN A 166 -7.15 7.17 -16.50
N GLN A 167 -6.77 8.29 -15.91
CA GLN A 167 -5.69 9.16 -16.39
C GLN A 167 -4.66 9.37 -15.28
N LYS A 168 -3.41 9.59 -15.68
CA LYS A 168 -2.35 10.06 -14.79
C LYS A 168 -2.44 11.57 -14.67
N LEU A 169 -2.43 12.05 -13.44
CA LEU A 169 -2.63 13.46 -13.11
C LEU A 169 -1.33 14.06 -12.58
N ASN A 170 -1.05 15.32 -12.91
CA ASN A 170 0.12 16.00 -12.37
C ASN A 170 0.02 16.17 -10.84
N PRO A 171 0.86 15.45 -10.05
CA PRO A 171 0.78 15.52 -8.59
C PRO A 171 1.04 16.91 -8.01
N GLU A 172 1.86 17.73 -8.66
CA GLU A 172 2.18 19.09 -8.20
C GLU A 172 0.94 19.97 -8.08
N GLY A 173 -0.07 19.74 -8.91
CA GLY A 173 -1.35 20.46 -8.84
C GLY A 173 -2.30 19.94 -7.74
N TRP A 174 -1.96 18.87 -7.05
CA TRP A 174 -2.75 18.27 -5.97
C TRP A 174 -2.16 18.51 -4.58
N LEU A 175 -0.84 18.63 -4.52
CA LEU A 175 -0.10 18.84 -3.28
C LEU A 175 -0.12 20.33 -2.88
N ILE A 176 -0.03 20.58 -1.58
CA ILE A 176 0.09 21.96 -1.05
C ILE A 176 1.35 22.62 -1.61
N SER A 177 1.28 23.92 -1.85
CA SER A 177 2.44 24.70 -2.30
C SER A 177 3.52 24.77 -1.22
N GLY A 178 4.77 24.50 -1.59
CA GLY A 178 5.95 24.61 -0.71
C GLY A 178 6.19 23.34 0.14
N ASN A 179 7.07 22.47 -0.37
CA ASN A 179 7.65 21.33 0.37
C ASN A 179 9.05 21.70 0.87
#